data_52e5e6276cb3732c70b3a3e0c7e1a762
#
_entry.id   52e5e6276cb3732c70b3a3e0c7e1a762
#
_cell.length_a   1.000
_cell.length_b   1.000
_cell.length_c   1.000
_cell.angle_alpha   90.00
_cell.angle_beta   90.00
_cell.angle_gamma   90.00
#
_symmetry.space_group_name_H-M   'P 1'
#
loop_
_entity.id
_entity.type
_entity.pdbx_description
1 polymer ?
#
loop_
_entity_poly.entity_id
_entity_poly.type
_entity_poly.pdbx_seq_one_letter_code
_entity_poly.pdbx_strand_id
1 'polypeptide(L)'
;MLRYHKSFIFVPLAIVCLIAMNVHIASAEDPGLKGWEQGSEYNSHYNVNEYDSFRGRFEEVINITPLPGMAPGIGIIVKDQDGDLVQVQLGPKSFVKMDSVGLRKGDKVKVKGVWTDINGKEVFIASKVKNKSRGEDVELKVRLTSDGTPFWTLTPAQLAKEMQPEPDD
;
A
#
# COMPACT_ATOMS: atom_id res chain seq x y z
N MET A 1 -64.25 -48.13 43.18
CA MET A 1 -63.14 -48.61 42.32
C MET A 1 -62.87 -47.51 41.31
N LEU A 2 -61.93 -46.60 41.62
CA LEU A 2 -61.52 -45.53 40.69
C LEU A 2 -60.26 -45.96 39.91
N ARG A 3 -60.41 -46.06 38.60
CA ARG A 3 -59.28 -46.31 37.70
C ARG A 3 -58.61 -45.04 37.30
N TYR A 4 -57.39 -44.88 37.72
CA TYR A 4 -56.52 -43.77 37.34
C TYR A 4 -55.90 -44.04 35.97
N HIS A 5 -56.26 -43.23 34.97
CA HIS A 5 -55.59 -43.23 33.66
C HIS A 5 -54.38 -42.27 33.73
N LYS A 6 -53.19 -42.85 33.64
CA LYS A 6 -51.95 -42.07 33.43
C LYS A 6 -51.83 -41.71 31.97
N SER A 7 -52.08 -40.42 31.62
CA SER A 7 -51.75 -39.89 30.30
C SER A 7 -50.26 -39.61 30.25
N PHE A 8 -49.55 -40.35 29.41
CA PHE A 8 -48.16 -40.03 29.03
C PHE A 8 -48.19 -38.90 27.99
N ILE A 9 -47.71 -37.69 28.40
CA ILE A 9 -47.46 -36.58 27.47
C ILE A 9 -46.12 -36.84 26.82
N PHE A 10 -46.12 -37.22 25.54
CA PHE A 10 -44.91 -37.20 24.71
C PHE A 10 -44.59 -35.77 24.32
N VAL A 11 -43.53 -35.24 24.86
CA VAL A 11 -42.94 -33.98 24.38
C VAL A 11 -41.97 -34.32 23.24
N PRO A 12 -42.20 -33.88 22.01
CA PRO A 12 -41.22 -34.05 20.95
C PRO A 12 -40.07 -33.08 21.18
N LEU A 13 -38.89 -33.62 21.42
CA LEU A 13 -37.63 -32.89 21.48
C LEU A 13 -37.28 -32.39 20.06
N ALA A 14 -37.67 -31.16 19.76
CA ALA A 14 -37.25 -30.50 18.51
C ALA A 14 -35.76 -30.17 18.61
N ILE A 15 -34.93 -30.98 17.95
CA ILE A 15 -33.51 -30.71 17.75
C ILE A 15 -33.40 -29.56 16.72
N VAL A 16 -33.20 -28.36 17.20
CA VAL A 16 -32.85 -27.22 16.34
C VAL A 16 -31.36 -27.35 15.97
N CYS A 17 -31.10 -27.93 14.79
CA CYS A 17 -29.78 -27.87 14.16
C CYS A 17 -29.51 -26.43 13.73
N LEU A 18 -28.79 -25.66 14.55
CA LEU A 18 -28.16 -24.40 14.17
C LEU A 18 -27.01 -24.74 13.19
N ILE A 19 -27.30 -24.70 11.90
CA ILE A 19 -26.27 -24.69 10.87
C ILE A 19 -25.61 -23.31 10.93
N ALA A 20 -24.47 -23.21 11.61
CA ALA A 20 -23.61 -22.05 11.53
C ALA A 20 -23.06 -21.96 10.10
N MET A 21 -23.72 -21.20 9.24
CA MET A 21 -23.18 -20.79 7.96
C MET A 21 -21.96 -19.92 8.24
N ASN A 22 -20.77 -20.50 8.17
CA ASN A 22 -19.53 -19.74 8.04
C ASN A 22 -19.55 -19.03 6.68
N VAL A 23 -20.06 -17.81 6.66
CA VAL A 23 -19.90 -16.91 5.52
C VAL A 23 -18.43 -16.50 5.50
N HIS A 24 -17.64 -17.24 4.73
CA HIS A 24 -16.32 -16.77 4.34
C HIS A 24 -16.57 -15.60 3.40
N ILE A 25 -16.44 -14.38 3.92
CA ILE A 25 -16.33 -13.17 3.09
C ILE A 25 -14.95 -13.29 2.43
N ALA A 26 -14.92 -13.89 1.24
CA ALA A 26 -13.77 -13.77 0.37
C ALA A 26 -13.66 -12.27 0.05
N SER A 27 -12.67 -11.60 0.63
CA SER A 27 -12.30 -10.25 0.19
C SER A 27 -11.94 -10.38 -1.28
N ALA A 28 -12.74 -9.80 -2.16
CA ALA A 28 -12.41 -9.72 -3.57
C ALA A 28 -11.09 -8.96 -3.67
N GLU A 29 -10.04 -9.65 -4.10
CA GLU A 29 -8.76 -9.01 -4.36
C GLU A 29 -8.97 -7.94 -5.43
N ASP A 30 -8.57 -6.71 -5.14
CA ASP A 30 -8.61 -5.61 -6.11
C ASP A 30 -7.60 -5.94 -7.23
N PRO A 31 -8.06 -6.20 -8.46
CA PRO A 31 -7.15 -6.55 -9.56
C PRO A 31 -6.13 -5.44 -9.85
N GLY A 32 -6.40 -4.19 -9.43
CA GLY A 32 -5.47 -3.07 -9.51
C GLY A 32 -4.35 -3.12 -8.49
N LEU A 33 -4.42 -4.03 -7.50
CA LEU A 33 -3.40 -4.20 -6.45
C LEU A 33 -2.62 -5.52 -6.58
N LYS A 34 -2.90 -6.34 -7.60
CA LYS A 34 -2.22 -7.63 -7.77
C LYS A 34 -0.69 -7.48 -7.76
N GLY A 35 -0.02 -8.18 -6.83
CA GLY A 35 1.43 -8.14 -6.60
C GLY A 35 1.92 -6.96 -5.77
N TRP A 36 1.01 -6.04 -5.40
CA TRP A 36 1.29 -4.89 -4.53
C TRP A 36 0.84 -5.11 -3.08
N GLU A 37 0.23 -6.27 -2.76
CA GLU A 37 -0.32 -6.60 -1.45
C GLU A 37 0.79 -6.59 -0.38
N GLN A 38 0.41 -6.30 0.87
CA GLN A 38 1.32 -6.45 2.00
C GLN A 38 1.81 -7.91 2.09
N GLY A 39 3.12 -8.12 2.13
CA GLY A 39 3.72 -9.45 2.13
C GLY A 39 3.90 -10.08 0.75
N SER A 40 3.59 -9.36 -0.34
CA SER A 40 3.95 -9.79 -1.69
C SER A 40 5.47 -9.86 -1.89
N GLU A 41 5.92 -10.61 -2.91
CA GLU A 41 7.33 -10.67 -3.30
C GLU A 41 7.92 -9.26 -3.51
N TYR A 42 7.20 -8.39 -4.21
CA TYR A 42 7.64 -7.01 -4.42
C TYR A 42 7.87 -6.26 -3.09
N ASN A 43 6.97 -6.38 -2.13
CA ASN A 43 7.10 -5.67 -0.86
C ASN A 43 8.22 -6.24 0.02
N SER A 44 8.68 -7.49 -0.21
CA SER A 44 9.85 -8.06 0.48
C SER A 44 11.16 -7.37 0.11
N HIS A 45 11.21 -6.66 -1.04
CA HIS A 45 12.36 -5.84 -1.43
C HIS A 45 12.48 -4.54 -0.62
N TYR A 46 11.45 -4.15 0.13
CA TYR A 46 11.51 -2.96 0.98
C TYR A 46 12.13 -3.29 2.35
N ASN A 47 13.46 -3.20 2.46
CA ASN A 47 14.17 -3.43 3.70
C ASN A 47 14.36 -2.11 4.46
N VAL A 48 13.68 -1.94 5.58
CA VAL A 48 13.76 -0.69 6.39
C VAL A 48 15.16 -0.41 6.94
N ASN A 49 16.04 -1.42 7.03
CA ASN A 49 17.42 -1.22 7.45
C ASN A 49 18.27 -0.51 6.38
N GLU A 50 17.81 -0.53 5.12
CA GLU A 50 18.41 0.17 3.98
C GLU A 50 17.72 1.51 3.70
N TYR A 51 17.03 2.06 4.70
CA TYR A 51 16.31 3.32 4.56
C TYR A 51 17.27 4.49 4.34
N ASP A 52 17.03 5.21 3.26
CA ASP A 52 17.87 6.31 2.82
C ASP A 52 17.04 7.47 2.25
N SER A 53 17.70 8.55 1.90
CA SER A 53 17.09 9.66 1.19
C SER A 53 18.08 10.33 0.27
N PHE A 54 17.64 10.64 -0.94
CA PHE A 54 18.43 11.44 -1.86
C PHE A 54 17.66 12.66 -2.39
N ARG A 55 18.38 13.58 -3.00
CA ARG A 55 17.83 14.77 -3.66
C ARG A 55 18.18 14.74 -5.13
N GLY A 56 17.29 15.29 -5.92
CA GLY A 56 17.52 15.37 -7.36
C GLY A 56 16.53 16.29 -8.04
N ARG A 57 16.44 16.16 -9.36
CA ARG A 57 15.47 16.86 -10.20
C ARG A 57 14.52 15.86 -10.82
N PHE A 58 13.24 16.15 -10.71
CA PHE A 58 12.20 15.35 -11.37
C PHE A 58 12.32 15.48 -12.89
N GLU A 59 12.31 14.35 -13.60
CA GLU A 59 12.36 14.30 -15.06
C GLU A 59 11.01 13.96 -15.67
N GLU A 60 10.42 12.82 -15.26
CA GLU A 60 9.16 12.36 -15.82
C GLU A 60 8.45 11.32 -14.92
N VAL A 61 7.16 11.12 -15.18
CA VAL A 61 6.37 10.01 -14.63
C VAL A 61 6.44 8.83 -15.59
N ILE A 62 6.63 7.63 -15.05
CA ILE A 62 6.69 6.39 -15.83
C ILE A 62 5.65 5.37 -15.34
N ASN A 63 5.16 4.52 -16.26
CA ASN A 63 4.44 3.31 -15.89
C ASN A 63 5.46 2.21 -15.62
N ILE A 64 5.24 1.44 -14.56
CA ILE A 64 6.12 0.34 -14.17
C ILE A 64 5.31 -0.94 -13.95
N THR A 65 5.97 -2.08 -14.12
CA THR A 65 5.52 -3.40 -13.69
C THR A 65 6.76 -4.09 -13.11
N PRO A 66 7.02 -3.91 -11.79
CA PRO A 66 8.30 -4.31 -11.19
C PRO A 66 8.60 -5.80 -11.33
N LEU A 67 7.60 -6.66 -11.16
CA LEU A 67 7.72 -8.11 -11.31
C LEU A 67 6.66 -8.63 -12.29
N PRO A 68 6.93 -9.77 -12.98
CA PRO A 68 5.97 -10.36 -13.90
C PRO A 68 4.61 -10.63 -13.24
N GLY A 69 3.53 -10.28 -13.93
CA GLY A 69 2.17 -10.55 -13.50
C GLY A 69 1.60 -9.59 -12.46
N MET A 70 2.36 -8.59 -12.03
CA MET A 70 1.85 -7.50 -11.18
C MET A 70 0.89 -6.60 -11.96
N ALA A 71 -0.03 -5.97 -11.23
CA ALA A 71 -0.82 -4.86 -11.76
C ALA A 71 0.09 -3.65 -12.09
N PRO A 72 -0.30 -2.80 -13.07
CA PRO A 72 0.47 -1.62 -13.42
C PRO A 72 0.69 -0.68 -12.23
N GLY A 73 1.89 -0.16 -12.12
CA GLY A 73 2.28 0.84 -11.13
C GLY A 73 2.76 2.14 -11.76
N ILE A 74 3.00 3.10 -10.89
CA ILE A 74 3.59 4.41 -11.20
C ILE A 74 4.96 4.51 -10.57
N GLY A 75 5.90 5.00 -11.32
CA GLY A 75 7.21 5.46 -10.89
C GLY A 75 7.52 6.84 -11.44
N ILE A 76 8.66 7.37 -11.03
CA ILE A 76 9.22 8.60 -11.58
C ILE A 76 10.70 8.39 -11.90
N ILE A 77 11.21 9.17 -12.83
CA ILE A 77 12.64 9.31 -13.06
C ILE A 77 13.10 10.59 -12.35
N VAL A 78 14.15 10.44 -11.56
CA VAL A 78 14.80 11.54 -10.87
C VAL A 78 16.26 11.57 -11.27
N LYS A 79 16.74 12.71 -11.75
CA LYS A 79 18.17 12.95 -11.97
C LYS A 79 18.79 13.38 -10.64
N ASP A 80 19.68 12.57 -10.12
CA ASP A 80 20.34 12.84 -8.84
C ASP A 80 21.42 13.95 -8.93
N GLN A 81 22.19 14.15 -7.86
CA GLN A 81 23.22 15.19 -7.81
C GLN A 81 24.46 14.86 -8.66
N ASP A 82 24.72 13.57 -8.88
CA ASP A 82 25.83 13.07 -9.67
C ASP A 82 25.49 13.04 -11.18
N GLY A 83 24.22 13.24 -11.51
CA GLY A 83 23.71 13.29 -12.87
C GLY A 83 23.10 11.99 -13.35
N ASP A 84 23.02 10.98 -12.49
CA ASP A 84 22.45 9.68 -12.78
C ASP A 84 20.92 9.69 -12.77
N LEU A 85 20.32 8.87 -13.61
CA LEU A 85 18.86 8.72 -13.71
C LEU A 85 18.40 7.58 -12.82
N VAL A 86 17.79 7.94 -11.70
CA VAL A 86 17.26 6.98 -10.73
C VAL A 86 15.80 6.68 -11.03
N GLN A 87 15.47 5.39 -11.19
CA GLN A 87 14.09 4.93 -11.24
C GLN A 87 13.53 4.83 -9.83
N VAL A 88 12.59 5.69 -9.50
CA VAL A 88 11.89 5.72 -8.21
C VAL A 88 10.52 5.05 -8.37
N GLN A 89 10.27 3.97 -7.67
CA GLN A 89 9.01 3.22 -7.70
C GLN A 89 8.10 3.70 -6.58
N LEU A 90 6.87 4.11 -6.90
CA LEU A 90 5.94 4.73 -5.96
C LEU A 90 4.88 3.74 -5.46
N GLY A 91 4.21 3.03 -6.37
CA GLY A 91 3.15 2.09 -6.00
C GLY A 91 2.18 1.80 -7.13
N PRO A 92 1.06 1.10 -6.83
CA PRO A 92 0.07 0.74 -7.84
C PRO A 92 -0.60 1.97 -8.44
N LYS A 93 -0.86 1.90 -9.75
CA LYS A 93 -1.52 2.99 -10.50
C LYS A 93 -2.93 3.30 -9.98
N SER A 94 -3.61 2.32 -9.41
CA SER A 94 -4.92 2.50 -8.79
C SER A 94 -4.88 3.45 -7.58
N PHE A 95 -3.75 3.48 -6.85
CA PHE A 95 -3.57 4.28 -5.63
C PHE A 95 -2.83 5.60 -5.87
N VAL A 96 -1.70 5.58 -6.59
CA VAL A 96 -0.81 6.75 -6.73
C VAL A 96 -1.44 7.84 -7.58
N LYS A 97 -1.60 9.04 -7.01
CA LYS A 97 -2.17 10.24 -7.67
C LYS A 97 -1.09 11.31 -7.83
N MET A 98 -0.39 11.31 -8.95
CA MET A 98 0.72 12.25 -9.20
C MET A 98 0.28 13.72 -9.25
N ASP A 99 -0.96 13.99 -9.64
CA ASP A 99 -1.50 15.36 -9.71
C ASP A 99 -1.46 16.08 -8.36
N SER A 100 -1.57 15.32 -7.25
CA SER A 100 -1.52 15.88 -5.89
C SER A 100 -0.19 16.54 -5.54
N VAL A 101 0.91 16.10 -6.17
CA VAL A 101 2.27 16.63 -5.91
C VAL A 101 2.63 17.78 -6.86
N GLY A 102 1.94 17.87 -7.99
CA GLY A 102 2.09 18.93 -8.99
C GLY A 102 3.52 19.06 -9.50
N LEU A 103 4.29 17.97 -9.62
CA LEU A 103 5.66 17.96 -10.12
C LEU A 103 5.74 18.38 -11.59
N ARG A 104 6.72 19.23 -11.90
CA ARG A 104 7.08 19.61 -13.26
C ARG A 104 8.54 19.25 -13.53
N LYS A 105 8.84 18.88 -14.77
CA LYS A 105 10.23 18.59 -15.18
C LYS A 105 11.19 19.69 -14.68
N GLY A 106 12.28 19.26 -14.05
CA GLY A 106 13.31 20.12 -13.45
C GLY A 106 13.02 20.52 -12.00
N ASP A 107 11.84 20.24 -11.43
CA ASP A 107 11.55 20.53 -10.03
C ASP A 107 12.52 19.78 -9.11
N LYS A 108 12.97 20.50 -8.06
CA LYS A 108 13.78 19.87 -7.02
C LYS A 108 12.91 18.95 -6.18
N VAL A 109 13.37 17.73 -5.98
CA VAL A 109 12.70 16.74 -5.14
C VAL A 109 13.63 16.19 -4.08
N LYS A 110 13.05 15.80 -2.94
CA LYS A 110 13.68 14.92 -1.95
C LYS A 110 12.87 13.64 -1.90
N VAL A 111 13.53 12.51 -2.13
CA VAL A 111 12.93 11.18 -2.08
C VAL A 111 13.44 10.45 -0.85
N LYS A 112 12.55 9.78 -0.13
CA LYS A 112 12.88 8.90 0.99
C LYS A 112 12.36 7.50 0.71
N GLY A 113 13.11 6.47 1.10
CA GLY A 113 12.75 5.08 0.85
C GLY A 113 13.95 4.16 0.98
N VAL A 114 14.03 3.13 0.16
CA VAL A 114 15.11 2.14 0.20
C VAL A 114 15.68 1.89 -1.18
N TRP A 115 17.00 1.68 -1.26
CA TRP A 115 17.66 1.14 -2.44
C TRP A 115 17.49 -0.37 -2.47
N THR A 116 17.28 -0.94 -3.64
CA THR A 116 17.18 -2.39 -3.82
C THR A 116 17.47 -2.78 -5.26
N ASP A 117 17.79 -4.04 -5.48
CA ASP A 117 17.88 -4.64 -6.81
C ASP A 117 16.59 -5.41 -7.14
N ILE A 118 16.03 -5.14 -8.31
CA ILE A 118 14.91 -5.90 -8.84
C ILE A 118 15.31 -6.40 -10.25
N ASN A 119 15.44 -7.70 -10.39
CA ASN A 119 15.83 -8.35 -11.65
C ASN A 119 17.16 -7.82 -12.23
N GLY A 120 18.17 -7.58 -11.39
CA GLY A 120 19.49 -7.08 -11.78
C GLY A 120 19.52 -5.59 -12.13
N LYS A 121 18.49 -4.86 -11.78
CA LYS A 121 18.42 -3.40 -11.93
C LYS A 121 18.27 -2.73 -10.57
N GLU A 122 19.22 -1.86 -10.23
CA GLU A 122 19.10 -1.03 -9.05
C GLU A 122 17.97 0.00 -9.22
N VAL A 123 17.08 0.07 -8.23
CA VAL A 123 15.93 0.96 -8.18
C VAL A 123 15.76 1.51 -6.78
N PHE A 124 15.00 2.59 -6.66
CA PHE A 124 14.63 3.17 -5.37
C PHE A 124 13.14 2.98 -5.10
N ILE A 125 12.76 2.22 -4.07
CA ILE A 125 11.37 2.08 -3.64
C ILE A 125 11.06 3.19 -2.65
N ALA A 126 10.19 4.12 -3.05
CA ALA A 126 9.88 5.28 -2.22
C ALA A 126 8.88 4.98 -1.11
N SER A 127 9.08 5.64 0.04
CA SER A 127 8.06 5.86 1.06
C SER A 127 7.40 7.24 0.92
N LYS A 128 8.21 8.24 0.49
CA LYS A 128 7.78 9.64 0.41
C LYS A 128 8.55 10.38 -0.69
N VAL A 129 7.85 11.24 -1.42
CA VAL A 129 8.44 12.21 -2.35
C VAL A 129 7.98 13.61 -1.95
N LYS A 130 8.93 14.51 -1.68
CA LYS A 130 8.66 15.94 -1.40
C LYS A 130 9.05 16.80 -2.60
N ASN A 131 8.14 17.68 -3.04
CA ASN A 131 8.45 18.73 -4.00
C ASN A 131 9.09 19.92 -3.25
N LYS A 132 10.35 20.23 -3.56
CA LYS A 132 11.14 21.29 -2.93
C LYS A 132 11.25 22.56 -3.80
N SER A 133 10.58 22.60 -4.95
CA SER A 133 10.57 23.76 -5.83
C SER A 133 9.48 24.77 -5.51
N ARG A 134 8.48 24.39 -4.73
CA ARG A 134 7.37 25.23 -4.29
C ARG A 134 7.54 25.58 -2.83
N GLY A 135 7.15 26.78 -2.42
CA GLY A 135 7.33 27.30 -1.05
C GLY A 135 6.57 26.54 0.03
N GLU A 136 5.59 25.72 -0.35
CA GLU A 136 4.92 24.78 0.55
C GLU A 136 5.47 23.39 0.29
N ASP A 137 5.77 22.64 1.37
CA ASP A 137 6.25 21.25 1.29
C ASP A 137 5.13 20.32 0.85
N VAL A 138 4.85 20.31 -0.47
CA VAL A 138 3.90 19.34 -1.05
C VAL A 138 4.57 17.98 -1.10
N GLU A 139 3.97 17.00 -0.45
CA GLU A 139 4.51 15.65 -0.37
C GLU A 139 3.51 14.58 -0.80
N LEU A 140 4.02 13.53 -1.40
CA LEU A 140 3.33 12.28 -1.66
C LEU A 140 3.88 11.22 -0.70
N LYS A 141 3.06 10.78 0.24
CA LYS A 141 3.36 9.63 1.11
C LYS A 141 2.73 8.39 0.50
N VAL A 142 3.50 7.32 0.38
CA VAL A 142 3.04 6.04 -0.21
C VAL A 142 3.33 4.84 0.69
N ARG A 143 4.19 5.01 1.71
CA ARG A 143 4.48 3.99 2.73
C ARG A 143 4.74 4.64 4.07
N LEU A 144 4.50 3.89 5.16
CA LEU A 144 4.98 4.25 6.48
C LEU A 144 6.52 4.23 6.48
N THR A 145 7.13 5.24 7.08
CA THR A 145 8.59 5.31 7.22
C THR A 145 9.11 4.38 8.30
N SER A 146 8.27 4.00 9.25
CA SER A 146 8.64 3.15 10.39
C SER A 146 8.92 1.69 10.02
N ASP A 147 8.10 1.13 9.12
CA ASP A 147 8.12 -0.29 8.80
C ASP A 147 7.91 -0.62 7.30
N GLY A 148 7.74 0.42 6.47
CA GLY A 148 7.52 0.27 5.03
C GLY A 148 6.11 -0.18 4.64
N THR A 149 5.15 -0.27 5.58
CA THR A 149 3.78 -0.68 5.28
C THR A 149 3.18 0.18 4.18
N PRO A 150 2.71 -0.42 3.06
CA PRO A 150 2.16 0.34 1.95
C PRO A 150 0.83 1.00 2.31
N PHE A 151 0.64 2.27 1.93
CA PHE A 151 -0.59 3.01 2.24
C PHE A 151 -1.84 2.43 1.57
N TRP A 152 -1.71 1.77 0.42
CA TRP A 152 -2.83 1.12 -0.27
C TRP A 152 -3.33 -0.17 0.42
N THR A 153 -2.64 -0.61 1.48
CA THR A 153 -3.07 -1.74 2.31
C THR A 153 -3.68 -1.30 3.65
N LEU A 154 -3.66 0.01 3.93
CA LEU A 154 -4.23 0.58 5.15
C LEU A 154 -5.76 0.67 5.06
N THR A 155 -6.42 0.54 6.19
CA THR A 155 -7.85 0.87 6.30
C THR A 155 -8.07 2.38 6.09
N PRO A 156 -9.26 2.81 5.66
CA PRO A 156 -9.55 4.24 5.50
C PRO A 156 -9.25 5.09 6.75
N ALA A 157 -9.50 4.56 7.94
CA ALA A 157 -9.23 5.26 9.20
C ALA A 157 -7.72 5.41 9.46
N GLN A 158 -6.93 4.36 9.20
CA GLN A 158 -5.47 4.42 9.31
C GLN A 158 -4.89 5.39 8.29
N LEU A 159 -5.33 5.29 7.02
CA LEU A 159 -4.87 6.18 5.95
C LEU A 159 -5.15 7.65 6.28
N ALA A 160 -6.34 7.98 6.77
CA ALA A 160 -6.70 9.33 7.16
C ALA A 160 -5.79 9.89 8.26
N LYS A 161 -5.35 9.04 9.22
CA LYS A 161 -4.41 9.43 10.27
C LYS A 161 -3.02 9.72 9.70
N GLU A 162 -2.51 8.86 8.81
CA GLU A 162 -1.16 8.98 8.25
C GLU A 162 -1.03 10.10 7.21
N MET A 163 -2.15 10.53 6.63
CA MET A 163 -2.19 11.65 5.68
C MET A 163 -2.25 13.02 6.35
N GLN A 164 -2.35 13.08 7.68
CA GLN A 164 -2.28 14.36 8.40
C GLN A 164 -0.87 14.95 8.26
N PRO A 165 -0.75 16.30 8.21
CA PRO A 165 0.55 16.96 8.24
C PRO A 165 1.33 16.52 9.48
N GLU A 166 2.60 16.16 9.29
CA GLU A 166 3.48 15.96 10.44
C GLU A 166 3.68 17.32 11.12
N PRO A 167 3.62 17.41 12.48
CA PRO A 167 4.02 18.63 13.16
C PRO A 167 5.45 18.97 12.73
N ASP A 168 5.67 20.25 12.42
CA ASP A 168 7.02 20.75 12.08
C ASP A 168 7.95 20.50 13.28
N ASP A 169 9.02 19.73 13.06
CA ASP A 169 10.18 19.61 13.96
C ASP A 169 11.18 20.75 13.71
#